data_67edf9220a2b7d55a622373c56c4b31e
#
_entry.id   67edf9220a2b7d55a622373c56c4b31e
#
_cell.length_a   1.000
_cell.length_b   1.000
_cell.length_c   1.000
_cell.angle_alpha   90.00
_cell.angle_beta   90.00
_cell.angle_gamma   90.00
#
_symmetry.space_group_name_H-M   'P 1'
#
loop_
_entity.id
_entity.type
_entity.pdbx_description
1 polymer ?
#
loop_
_entity_poly.entity_id
_entity_poly.type
_entity_poly.pdbx_seq_one_letter_code
_entity_poly.pdbx_strand_id
1 'polypeptide(L)'
;VTIHDSFKWVLNHYIKQESVAKTFAPLLEKRPEKSPEEWFHFLHEQGLLPVNSETKKEWFHWRKNVNVKELELFIKKMRSIFQGPDTEIFIFPLNRNHGAILEGLDGKNGITFPVFILAFWKATLPERDQKALLLHEYHHASRLFHRGENERSVSLLESMIMEGLAEWEVAKQLGETHMAPWTKNYDRRMLLAWWKDVYQHYVLLQGRHTYKSLLFGGERRIPPLTGYKLGYDIVRTHLSHKEAPEDSLTLLKKAPETFLTGPYKTNEYHN
;
A
#
# COMPACT_ATOMS: atom_id res chain seq x y z
N VAL A 1 0.70 -12.62 -12.46
CA VAL A 1 1.43 -11.44 -11.90
C VAL A 1 2.74 -11.29 -12.62
N THR A 2 3.04 -10.08 -13.05
CA THR A 2 4.31 -9.72 -13.70
C THR A 2 4.92 -8.54 -12.95
N ILE A 3 6.22 -8.61 -12.64
CA ILE A 3 6.96 -7.50 -12.05
C ILE A 3 7.81 -6.82 -13.13
N HIS A 4 7.54 -5.56 -13.39
CA HIS A 4 8.25 -4.72 -14.34
C HIS A 4 9.44 -4.03 -13.69
N ASP A 5 10.63 -4.39 -14.15
CA ASP A 5 11.89 -3.78 -13.72
C ASP A 5 12.10 -2.44 -14.45
N SER A 6 11.73 -1.35 -13.81
CA SER A 6 11.87 0.00 -14.38
C SER A 6 13.32 0.39 -14.69
N PHE A 7 14.32 -0.26 -14.06
CA PHE A 7 15.72 -0.03 -14.38
C PHE A 7 16.03 -0.32 -15.85
N LYS A 8 15.38 -1.31 -16.46
CA LYS A 8 15.56 -1.62 -17.88
C LYS A 8 15.11 -0.46 -18.77
N TRP A 9 14.08 0.27 -18.38
CA TRP A 9 13.59 1.43 -19.11
C TRP A 9 14.57 2.59 -18.99
N VAL A 10 15.04 2.87 -17.76
CA VAL A 10 16.00 3.91 -17.47
C VAL A 10 17.35 3.62 -18.11
N LEU A 11 17.77 2.35 -18.18
CA LEU A 11 18.99 1.96 -18.89
C LEU A 11 18.93 2.35 -20.37
N ASN A 12 17.78 2.15 -21.05
CA ASN A 12 17.60 2.60 -22.44
C ASN A 12 17.73 4.12 -22.58
N HIS A 13 17.19 4.89 -21.62
CA HIS A 13 17.36 6.34 -21.58
C HIS A 13 18.86 6.71 -21.55
N TYR A 14 19.67 6.11 -20.65
CA TYR A 14 21.09 6.40 -20.55
C TYR A 14 21.91 5.94 -21.76
N ILE A 15 21.52 4.83 -22.40
CA ILE A 15 22.26 4.30 -23.58
C ILE A 15 21.80 4.96 -24.86
N LYS A 16 20.48 5.07 -25.07
CA LYS A 16 19.88 5.52 -26.34
C LYS A 16 19.54 7.00 -26.35
N GLN A 17 19.75 7.72 -25.23
CA GLN A 17 19.37 9.12 -25.06
C GLN A 17 17.87 9.36 -25.34
N GLU A 18 17.03 8.38 -25.05
CA GLU A 18 15.58 8.53 -25.18
C GLU A 18 15.06 9.57 -24.17
N SER A 19 13.98 10.25 -24.55
CA SER A 19 13.33 11.19 -23.62
C SER A 19 12.79 10.46 -22.39
N VAL A 20 12.75 11.15 -21.25
CA VAL A 20 12.19 10.61 -19.99
C VAL A 20 10.73 10.16 -20.19
N ALA A 21 9.95 10.87 -21.00
CA ALA A 21 8.59 10.50 -21.34
C ALA A 21 8.50 9.11 -21.99
N LYS A 22 9.41 8.79 -22.94
CA LYS A 22 9.47 7.45 -23.55
C LYS A 22 9.88 6.37 -22.56
N THR A 23 10.71 6.73 -21.59
CA THR A 23 11.17 5.80 -20.55
C THR A 23 10.01 5.18 -19.76
N PHE A 24 8.95 5.95 -19.51
CA PHE A 24 7.79 5.50 -18.76
C PHE A 24 6.57 5.14 -19.62
N ALA A 25 6.75 4.98 -20.93
CA ALA A 25 5.69 4.57 -21.87
C ALA A 25 4.84 3.36 -21.41
N PRO A 26 5.39 2.30 -20.78
CA PRO A 26 4.57 1.18 -20.30
C PRO A 26 3.50 1.57 -19.29
N LEU A 27 3.65 2.67 -18.54
CA LEU A 27 2.61 3.18 -17.64
C LEU A 27 1.49 3.91 -18.39
N LEU A 28 1.78 4.48 -19.56
CA LEU A 28 0.78 5.17 -20.40
C LEU A 28 -0.29 4.20 -20.90
N GLU A 29 0.08 2.95 -21.17
CA GLU A 29 -0.84 1.90 -21.59
C GLU A 29 -1.85 1.55 -20.48
N LYS A 30 -1.51 1.79 -19.21
CA LYS A 30 -2.37 1.48 -18.07
C LYS A 30 -3.41 2.57 -17.78
N ARG A 31 -3.05 3.81 -18.05
CA ARG A 31 -3.94 4.98 -17.88
C ARG A 31 -3.70 5.96 -19.01
N PRO A 32 -4.28 5.69 -20.20
CA PRO A 32 -4.02 6.48 -21.40
C PRO A 32 -4.57 7.92 -21.33
N GLU A 33 -5.41 8.23 -20.35
CA GLU A 33 -5.90 9.56 -20.06
C GLU A 33 -4.83 10.49 -19.46
N LYS A 34 -3.70 9.96 -18.99
CA LYS A 34 -2.57 10.74 -18.47
C LYS A 34 -1.51 10.94 -19.53
N SER A 35 -1.04 12.16 -19.68
CA SER A 35 0.13 12.45 -20.51
C SER A 35 1.42 11.88 -19.89
N PRO A 36 2.50 11.70 -20.68
CA PRO A 36 3.81 11.31 -20.15
C PRO A 36 4.30 12.23 -19.04
N GLU A 37 4.09 13.54 -19.18
CA GLU A 37 4.50 14.57 -18.24
C GLU A 37 3.73 14.46 -16.92
N GLU A 38 2.42 14.22 -16.98
CA GLU A 38 1.57 13.99 -15.80
C GLU A 38 2.01 12.73 -15.04
N TRP A 39 2.35 11.65 -15.76
CA TRP A 39 2.91 10.46 -15.14
C TRP A 39 4.26 10.71 -14.49
N PHE A 40 5.14 11.41 -15.17
CA PHE A 40 6.45 11.75 -14.64
C PHE A 40 6.34 12.60 -13.37
N HIS A 41 5.48 13.63 -13.40
CA HIS A 41 5.21 14.46 -12.23
C HIS A 41 4.64 13.63 -11.07
N PHE A 42 3.62 12.82 -11.35
CA PHE A 42 3.02 11.94 -10.35
C PHE A 42 4.04 10.99 -9.72
N LEU A 43 4.88 10.33 -10.52
CA LEU A 43 5.90 9.42 -9.98
C LEU A 43 6.91 10.17 -9.10
N HIS A 44 7.27 11.39 -9.46
CA HIS A 44 8.13 12.24 -8.63
C HIS A 44 7.48 12.61 -7.30
N GLU A 45 6.21 12.95 -7.30
CA GLU A 45 5.44 13.21 -6.07
C GLU A 45 5.37 11.97 -5.18
N GLN A 46 5.39 10.77 -5.76
CA GLN A 46 5.45 9.51 -5.01
C GLN A 46 6.85 9.11 -4.57
N GLY A 47 7.85 9.90 -4.91
CA GLY A 47 9.22 9.70 -4.48
C GLY A 47 10.13 8.99 -5.49
N LEU A 48 9.79 8.98 -6.79
CA LEU A 48 10.70 8.43 -7.81
C LEU A 48 12.07 9.10 -7.75
N LEU A 49 13.12 8.29 -7.75
CA LEU A 49 14.49 8.79 -7.92
C LEU A 49 14.61 9.46 -9.30
N PRO A 50 15.07 10.73 -9.39
CA PRO A 50 15.27 11.41 -10.65
C PRO A 50 16.06 10.59 -11.66
N VAL A 51 15.79 10.79 -12.96
CA VAL A 51 16.46 10.12 -14.07
C VAL A 51 17.39 11.12 -14.75
N ASN A 52 18.65 11.20 -14.30
CA ASN A 52 19.67 12.10 -14.84
C ASN A 52 21.09 11.55 -14.59
N SER A 53 22.10 12.26 -15.06
CA SER A 53 23.50 11.83 -14.91
C SER A 53 23.98 11.72 -13.46
N GLU A 54 23.43 12.54 -12.55
CA GLU A 54 23.81 12.59 -11.13
C GLU A 54 23.30 11.36 -10.38
N THR A 55 22.08 10.92 -10.68
CA THR A 55 21.43 9.79 -10.02
C THR A 55 21.73 8.43 -10.65
N LYS A 56 22.44 8.39 -11.79
CA LYS A 56 22.76 7.16 -12.52
C LYS A 56 23.36 6.07 -11.62
N LYS A 57 24.33 6.43 -10.75
CA LYS A 57 24.97 5.48 -9.84
C LYS A 57 23.98 4.91 -8.82
N GLU A 58 23.03 5.70 -8.35
CA GLU A 58 22.02 5.28 -7.39
C GLU A 58 21.03 4.28 -8.02
N TRP A 59 20.62 4.49 -9.26
CA TRP A 59 19.82 3.55 -10.03
C TRP A 59 20.51 2.18 -10.17
N PHE A 60 21.81 2.16 -10.50
CA PHE A 60 22.60 0.93 -10.59
C PHE A 60 22.74 0.25 -9.23
N HIS A 61 22.97 1.02 -8.17
CA HIS A 61 23.06 0.48 -6.82
C HIS A 61 21.74 -0.15 -6.36
N TRP A 62 20.63 0.53 -6.58
CA TRP A 62 19.31 0.00 -6.28
C TRP A 62 19.06 -1.33 -7.02
N ARG A 63 19.33 -1.35 -8.31
CA ARG A 63 19.09 -2.53 -9.15
C ARG A 63 19.85 -3.77 -8.70
N LYS A 64 21.07 -3.62 -8.20
CA LYS A 64 21.89 -4.74 -7.68
C LYS A 64 21.24 -5.43 -6.49
N ASN A 65 20.39 -4.74 -5.72
CA ASN A 65 19.73 -5.24 -4.52
C ASN A 65 18.28 -5.69 -4.78
N VAL A 66 17.87 -5.82 -6.06
CA VAL A 66 16.53 -6.25 -6.44
C VAL A 66 16.59 -7.59 -7.17
N ASN A 67 16.01 -8.62 -6.58
CA ASN A 67 15.83 -9.92 -7.23
C ASN A 67 14.42 -10.05 -7.77
N VAL A 68 14.18 -9.51 -8.96
CA VAL A 68 12.85 -9.48 -9.60
C VAL A 68 12.21 -10.87 -9.66
N LYS A 69 13.00 -11.90 -9.98
CA LYS A 69 12.52 -13.28 -10.10
C LYS A 69 11.96 -13.82 -8.77
N GLU A 70 12.69 -13.60 -7.68
CA GLU A 70 12.26 -14.02 -6.34
C GLU A 70 11.02 -13.26 -5.86
N LEU A 71 10.96 -11.95 -6.13
CA LEU A 71 9.79 -11.13 -5.80
C LEU A 71 8.56 -11.62 -6.59
N GLU A 72 8.72 -11.91 -7.88
CA GLU A 72 7.62 -12.40 -8.72
C GLU A 72 7.14 -13.78 -8.28
N LEU A 73 8.03 -14.70 -7.96
CA LEU A 73 7.67 -16.02 -7.41
C LEU A 73 6.93 -15.90 -6.10
N PHE A 74 7.36 -15.01 -5.21
CA PHE A 74 6.69 -14.76 -3.95
C PHE A 74 5.26 -14.24 -4.16
N ILE A 75 5.05 -13.24 -5.02
CA ILE A 75 3.70 -12.71 -5.28
C ILE A 75 2.82 -13.71 -6.04
N LYS A 76 3.36 -14.52 -6.94
CA LYS A 76 2.61 -15.63 -7.56
C LYS A 76 2.11 -16.65 -6.52
N LYS A 77 2.91 -16.95 -5.50
CA LYS A 77 2.47 -17.75 -4.35
C LYS A 77 1.32 -17.06 -3.59
N MET A 78 1.44 -15.77 -3.32
CA MET A 78 0.36 -15.02 -2.65
C MET A 78 -0.90 -14.97 -3.50
N ARG A 79 -0.79 -14.83 -4.83
CA ARG A 79 -1.92 -14.92 -5.75
C ARG A 79 -2.69 -16.23 -5.60
N SER A 80 -2.00 -17.34 -5.47
CA SER A 80 -2.64 -18.65 -5.27
C SER A 80 -3.37 -18.72 -3.93
N ILE A 81 -2.79 -18.20 -2.85
CA ILE A 81 -3.41 -18.19 -1.51
C ILE A 81 -4.64 -17.27 -1.49
N PHE A 82 -4.54 -16.09 -2.08
CA PHE A 82 -5.60 -15.08 -2.07
C PHE A 82 -6.65 -15.29 -3.17
N GLN A 83 -6.40 -16.19 -4.14
CA GLN A 83 -7.18 -16.26 -5.38
C GLN A 83 -7.36 -14.86 -6.00
N GLY A 84 -6.30 -14.08 -5.96
CA GLY A 84 -6.28 -12.67 -6.33
C GLY A 84 -6.13 -12.43 -7.83
N PRO A 85 -6.24 -11.18 -8.28
CA PRO A 85 -6.20 -10.82 -9.69
C PRO A 85 -4.82 -11.04 -10.31
N ASP A 86 -4.79 -11.11 -11.62
CA ASP A 86 -3.55 -10.98 -12.38
C ASP A 86 -3.17 -9.50 -12.44
N THR A 87 -2.11 -9.12 -11.73
CA THR A 87 -1.74 -7.72 -11.50
C THR A 87 -0.32 -7.48 -12.03
N GLU A 88 -0.12 -6.35 -12.66
CA GLU A 88 1.21 -5.86 -13.04
C GLU A 88 1.76 -4.97 -11.93
N ILE A 89 3.03 -5.16 -11.59
CA ILE A 89 3.72 -4.43 -10.52
C ILE A 89 4.92 -3.71 -11.12
N PHE A 90 4.98 -2.40 -10.95
CA PHE A 90 6.07 -1.55 -11.42
C PHE A 90 6.90 -1.12 -10.21
N ILE A 91 8.19 -1.47 -10.23
CA ILE A 91 9.09 -1.22 -9.11
C ILE A 91 10.09 -0.11 -9.44
N PHE A 92 10.35 0.77 -8.47
CA PHE A 92 11.18 1.96 -8.65
C PHE A 92 12.09 2.23 -7.45
N PRO A 93 13.26 2.83 -7.66
CA PRO A 93 14.06 3.37 -6.55
C PRO A 93 13.41 4.62 -5.97
N LEU A 94 13.43 4.72 -4.64
CA LEU A 94 12.93 5.86 -3.89
C LEU A 94 14.02 6.92 -3.73
N ASN A 95 13.68 8.18 -3.98
CA ASN A 95 14.52 9.34 -3.72
C ASN A 95 14.67 9.59 -2.21
N ARG A 96 15.87 9.56 -1.69
CA ARG A 96 16.16 9.75 -0.27
C ARG A 96 15.77 11.15 0.26
N ASN A 97 15.75 12.14 -0.63
CA ASN A 97 15.47 13.54 -0.27
C ASN A 97 13.97 13.87 -0.28
N HIS A 98 13.10 12.91 -0.54
CA HIS A 98 11.67 13.09 -0.56
C HIS A 98 11.09 13.02 0.87
N GLY A 99 11.27 14.10 1.65
CA GLY A 99 11.14 14.12 3.10
C GLY A 99 9.76 13.74 3.67
N ALA A 100 8.68 14.25 3.11
CA ALA A 100 7.34 14.11 3.72
C ALA A 100 6.74 12.69 3.61
N ILE A 101 7.11 11.89 2.60
CA ILE A 101 6.60 10.53 2.40
C ILE A 101 7.41 9.52 3.22
N LEU A 102 8.64 9.87 3.61
CA LEU A 102 9.56 8.93 4.26
C LEU A 102 9.41 8.87 5.79
N GLU A 103 8.83 9.88 6.40
CA GLU A 103 8.57 9.88 7.85
C GLU A 103 7.45 8.88 8.19
N GLY A 104 7.83 7.77 8.78
CA GLY A 104 6.92 6.70 9.21
C GLY A 104 6.74 5.53 8.23
N LEU A 105 7.28 5.61 7.00
CA LEU A 105 7.18 4.54 5.99
C LEU A 105 8.48 3.74 5.79
N ASP A 106 9.49 3.99 6.59
CA ASP A 106 10.79 3.28 6.61
C ASP A 106 11.50 3.17 5.23
N GLY A 107 11.35 4.22 4.40
CA GLY A 107 12.02 4.29 3.10
C GLY A 107 11.43 3.37 2.03
N LYS A 108 10.13 3.13 2.10
CA LYS A 108 9.33 2.42 1.09
C LYS A 108 7.98 3.10 0.94
N ASN A 109 7.39 3.05 -0.25
CA ASN A 109 6.06 3.56 -0.56
C ASN A 109 5.39 2.66 -1.59
N GLY A 110 4.09 2.44 -1.49
CA GLY A 110 3.32 1.66 -2.43
C GLY A 110 2.00 2.34 -2.77
N ILE A 111 1.50 2.07 -3.97
CA ILE A 111 0.22 2.58 -4.44
C ILE A 111 -0.45 1.50 -5.26
N THR A 112 -1.60 1.04 -4.81
CA THR A 112 -2.41 0.06 -5.51
C THR A 112 -3.50 0.74 -6.32
N PHE A 113 -3.51 0.46 -7.61
CA PHE A 113 -4.61 0.73 -8.54
C PHE A 113 -5.38 -0.57 -8.83
N PRO A 114 -6.60 -0.50 -9.39
CA PRO A 114 -7.40 -1.71 -9.66
C PRO A 114 -6.71 -2.76 -10.54
N VAL A 115 -5.80 -2.33 -11.43
CA VAL A 115 -5.18 -3.21 -12.44
C VAL A 115 -3.66 -3.28 -12.36
N PHE A 116 -3.01 -2.43 -11.56
CA PHE A 116 -1.56 -2.43 -11.38
C PHE A 116 -1.15 -1.83 -10.04
N ILE A 117 0.11 -2.06 -9.66
CA ILE A 117 0.73 -1.56 -8.42
C ILE A 117 2.01 -0.80 -8.79
N LEU A 118 2.22 0.33 -8.12
CA LEU A 118 3.50 1.04 -8.11
C LEU A 118 4.16 0.84 -6.75
N ALA A 119 5.44 0.45 -6.74
CA ALA A 119 6.18 0.24 -5.50
C ALA A 119 7.55 0.90 -5.57
N PHE A 120 7.88 1.67 -4.54
CA PHE A 120 9.09 2.47 -4.45
C PHE A 120 9.84 2.10 -3.17
N TRP A 121 11.17 1.92 -3.26
CA TRP A 121 11.98 1.68 -2.06
C TRP A 121 13.42 2.13 -2.19
N LYS A 122 14.03 2.45 -1.04
CA LYS A 122 15.44 2.82 -0.93
C LYS A 122 16.35 1.66 -1.34
N ALA A 123 17.49 1.97 -1.95
CA ALA A 123 18.45 0.97 -2.46
C ALA A 123 18.96 -0.03 -1.39
N THR A 124 18.87 0.34 -0.11
CA THR A 124 19.32 -0.49 1.02
C THR A 124 18.19 -1.30 1.68
N LEU A 125 16.98 -1.31 1.11
CA LEU A 125 15.86 -2.06 1.69
C LEU A 125 16.12 -3.58 1.57
N PRO A 126 16.12 -4.35 2.67
CA PRO A 126 16.29 -5.79 2.61
C PRO A 126 15.23 -6.48 1.75
N GLU A 127 15.57 -7.60 1.11
CA GLU A 127 14.64 -8.35 0.25
C GLU A 127 13.33 -8.73 0.95
N ARG A 128 13.41 -9.09 2.24
CA ARG A 128 12.21 -9.42 3.03
C ARG A 128 11.27 -8.24 3.20
N ASP A 129 11.81 -7.03 3.34
CA ASP A 129 11.01 -5.80 3.44
C ASP A 129 10.49 -5.34 2.07
N GLN A 130 11.21 -5.66 0.97
CA GLN A 130 10.67 -5.52 -0.39
C GLN A 130 9.47 -6.46 -0.58
N LYS A 131 9.57 -7.73 -0.15
CA LYS A 131 8.46 -8.70 -0.15
C LYS A 131 7.29 -8.22 0.72
N ALA A 132 7.57 -7.63 1.88
CA ALA A 132 6.53 -7.08 2.77
C ALA A 132 5.74 -5.94 2.11
N LEU A 133 6.42 -4.99 1.45
CA LEU A 133 5.76 -3.93 0.70
C LEU A 133 4.89 -4.50 -0.42
N LEU A 134 5.43 -5.40 -1.24
CA LEU A 134 4.69 -5.98 -2.36
C LEU A 134 3.51 -6.83 -1.90
N LEU A 135 3.64 -7.54 -0.78
CA LEU A 135 2.56 -8.29 -0.17
C LEU A 135 1.44 -7.36 0.31
N HIS A 136 1.79 -6.28 1.01
CA HIS A 136 0.84 -5.26 1.47
C HIS A 136 0.02 -4.71 0.29
N GLU A 137 0.67 -4.25 -0.75
CA GLU A 137 0.00 -3.69 -1.93
C GLU A 137 -0.80 -4.74 -2.70
N TYR A 138 -0.27 -5.95 -2.84
CA TYR A 138 -1.00 -7.04 -3.52
C TYR A 138 -2.22 -7.51 -2.71
N HIS A 139 -2.16 -7.42 -1.38
CA HIS A 139 -3.31 -7.67 -0.52
C HIS A 139 -4.43 -6.64 -0.80
N HIS A 140 -4.09 -5.35 -0.95
CA HIS A 140 -5.07 -4.33 -1.35
C HIS A 140 -5.70 -4.65 -2.71
N ALA A 141 -4.90 -4.97 -3.73
CA ALA A 141 -5.42 -5.36 -5.04
C ALA A 141 -6.36 -6.57 -4.96
N SER A 142 -5.99 -7.58 -4.17
CA SER A 142 -6.79 -8.79 -3.97
C SER A 142 -8.11 -8.50 -3.25
N ARG A 143 -8.09 -7.64 -2.23
CA ARG A 143 -9.30 -7.27 -1.50
C ARG A 143 -10.27 -6.46 -2.36
N LEU A 144 -9.78 -5.45 -3.07
CA LEU A 144 -10.59 -4.66 -4.02
C LEU A 144 -11.23 -5.56 -5.08
N PHE A 145 -10.47 -6.53 -5.61
CA PHE A 145 -10.95 -7.52 -6.57
C PHE A 145 -12.09 -8.37 -6.01
N HIS A 146 -11.93 -8.94 -4.81
CA HIS A 146 -12.96 -9.79 -4.19
C HIS A 146 -14.20 -9.02 -3.74
N ARG A 147 -14.03 -7.74 -3.40
CA ARG A 147 -15.12 -6.86 -2.98
C ARG A 147 -15.84 -6.18 -4.15
N GLY A 148 -15.27 -6.19 -5.35
CA GLY A 148 -15.79 -5.45 -6.50
C GLY A 148 -15.75 -3.93 -6.30
N GLU A 149 -14.78 -3.45 -5.51
CA GLU A 149 -14.67 -2.03 -5.13
C GLU A 149 -13.56 -1.32 -5.92
N ASN A 150 -13.62 0.00 -5.94
CA ASN A 150 -12.64 0.87 -6.59
C ASN A 150 -12.46 2.18 -5.78
N GLU A 151 -11.55 3.03 -6.21
CA GLU A 151 -11.21 4.29 -5.52
C GLU A 151 -12.41 5.21 -5.23
N ARG A 152 -13.50 5.12 -6.01
CA ARG A 152 -14.70 5.97 -5.85
C ARG A 152 -15.72 5.36 -4.92
N SER A 153 -15.81 4.03 -4.86
CA SER A 153 -16.78 3.30 -4.04
C SER A 153 -16.26 2.93 -2.66
N VAL A 154 -14.93 2.80 -2.49
CA VAL A 154 -14.33 2.40 -1.23
C VAL A 154 -14.64 3.40 -0.12
N SER A 155 -15.12 2.87 1.02
CA SER A 155 -15.43 3.68 2.21
C SER A 155 -14.20 3.92 3.09
N LEU A 156 -14.32 4.87 4.03
CA LEU A 156 -13.28 5.07 5.05
C LEU A 156 -13.06 3.78 5.87
N LEU A 157 -14.13 3.12 6.31
CA LEU A 157 -14.01 1.86 7.07
C LEU A 157 -13.29 0.81 6.23
N GLU A 158 -13.70 0.61 4.98
CA GLU A 158 -13.05 -0.35 4.10
C GLU A 158 -11.55 -0.04 3.95
N SER A 159 -11.19 1.25 3.73
CA SER A 159 -9.78 1.64 3.65
C SER A 159 -9.01 1.35 4.93
N MET A 160 -9.58 1.62 6.09
CA MET A 160 -8.96 1.30 7.38
C MET A 160 -8.76 -0.21 7.55
N ILE A 161 -9.77 -1.02 7.24
CA ILE A 161 -9.71 -2.49 7.31
C ILE A 161 -8.67 -3.04 6.32
N MET A 162 -8.60 -2.48 5.11
CA MET A 162 -7.58 -2.85 4.11
C MET A 162 -6.16 -2.72 4.66
N GLU A 163 -5.85 -1.59 5.29
CA GLU A 163 -4.54 -1.34 5.89
C GLU A 163 -4.25 -2.34 7.04
N GLY A 164 -5.21 -2.55 7.91
CA GLY A 164 -5.07 -3.49 9.02
C GLY A 164 -4.87 -4.94 8.58
N LEU A 165 -5.63 -5.41 7.60
CA LEU A 165 -5.52 -6.76 7.07
C LEU A 165 -4.22 -6.98 6.30
N ALA A 166 -3.76 -5.99 5.53
CA ALA A 166 -2.49 -6.08 4.81
C ALA A 166 -1.32 -6.27 5.77
N GLU A 167 -1.26 -5.51 6.86
CA GLU A 167 -0.21 -5.67 7.88
C GLU A 167 -0.37 -6.97 8.67
N TRP A 168 -1.59 -7.42 8.96
CA TRP A 168 -1.82 -8.73 9.54
C TRP A 168 -1.28 -9.86 8.66
N GLU A 169 -1.50 -9.77 7.35
CA GLU A 169 -0.98 -10.76 6.40
C GLU A 169 0.54 -10.70 6.27
N VAL A 170 1.15 -9.50 6.32
CA VAL A 170 2.61 -9.34 6.40
C VAL A 170 3.15 -10.05 7.64
N ALA A 171 2.55 -9.87 8.81
CA ALA A 171 2.95 -10.57 10.04
C ALA A 171 2.87 -12.09 9.87
N LYS A 172 1.79 -12.59 9.28
CA LYS A 172 1.53 -14.02 9.07
C LYS A 172 2.54 -14.68 8.10
N GLN A 173 2.89 -14.02 7.00
CA GLN A 173 3.74 -14.60 5.96
C GLN A 173 5.24 -14.35 6.17
N LEU A 174 5.61 -13.22 6.76
CA LEU A 174 6.99 -12.76 6.87
C LEU A 174 7.47 -12.54 8.31
N GLY A 175 6.55 -12.43 9.25
CA GLY A 175 6.83 -12.17 10.66
C GLY A 175 6.60 -10.71 11.05
N GLU A 176 6.29 -10.48 12.32
CA GLU A 176 5.92 -9.15 12.87
C GLU A 176 7.03 -8.10 12.73
N THR A 177 8.29 -8.51 12.61
CA THR A 177 9.43 -7.61 12.42
C THR A 177 9.37 -6.83 11.11
N HIS A 178 8.67 -7.36 10.10
CA HIS A 178 8.53 -6.79 8.76
C HIS A 178 7.27 -5.96 8.56
N MET A 179 6.44 -5.86 9.60
CA MET A 179 5.28 -4.96 9.61
C MET A 179 5.72 -3.49 9.58
N ALA A 180 4.86 -2.63 9.06
CA ALA A 180 5.09 -1.20 9.05
C ALA A 180 5.26 -0.62 10.48
N PRO A 181 6.14 0.36 10.69
CA PRO A 181 6.44 0.91 12.02
C PRO A 181 5.23 1.45 12.76
N TRP A 182 4.24 1.97 12.04
CA TRP A 182 3.02 2.53 12.62
C TRP A 182 2.13 1.49 13.32
N THR A 183 2.31 0.19 13.06
CA THR A 183 1.59 -0.90 13.74
C THR A 183 2.04 -1.12 15.18
N LYS A 184 3.23 -0.62 15.56
CA LYS A 184 3.87 -0.88 16.85
C LYS A 184 3.76 0.28 17.84
N ASN A 185 3.69 1.51 17.34
CA ASN A 185 3.84 2.72 18.14
C ASN A 185 2.53 3.52 18.17
N TYR A 186 1.55 3.05 18.97
CA TYR A 186 0.32 3.80 19.21
C TYR A 186 -0.22 3.58 20.63
N ASP A 187 -0.88 4.60 21.17
CA ASP A 187 -1.66 4.48 22.40
C ASP A 187 -3.08 4.04 22.07
N ARG A 188 -3.43 2.82 22.48
CA ARG A 188 -4.76 2.25 22.24
C ARG A 188 -5.90 3.05 22.87
N ARG A 189 -5.67 3.67 24.05
CA ARG A 189 -6.70 4.51 24.69
C ARG A 189 -7.00 5.73 23.82
N MET A 190 -5.95 6.33 23.27
CA MET A 190 -6.10 7.47 22.35
C MET A 190 -6.82 7.03 21.06
N LEU A 191 -6.53 5.85 20.51
CA LEU A 191 -7.24 5.34 19.34
C LEU A 191 -8.75 5.13 19.62
N LEU A 192 -9.08 4.58 20.78
CA LEU A 192 -10.49 4.39 21.18
C LEU A 192 -11.22 5.72 21.37
N ALA A 193 -10.55 6.75 21.90
CA ALA A 193 -11.12 8.09 21.97
C ALA A 193 -11.38 8.66 20.58
N TRP A 194 -10.39 8.58 19.66
CA TRP A 194 -10.56 9.01 18.26
C TRP A 194 -11.68 8.25 17.56
N TRP A 195 -11.78 6.93 17.78
CA TRP A 195 -12.89 6.14 17.24
C TRP A 195 -14.22 6.68 17.67
N LYS A 196 -14.42 6.81 19.01
CA LYS A 196 -15.68 7.25 19.60
C LYS A 196 -16.06 8.68 19.20
N ASP A 197 -15.09 9.59 19.22
CA ASP A 197 -15.38 11.02 19.09
C ASP A 197 -15.42 11.48 17.61
N VAL A 198 -14.77 10.74 16.69
CA VAL A 198 -14.62 11.14 15.30
C VAL A 198 -14.95 10.01 14.33
N TYR A 199 -14.15 8.95 14.29
CA TYR A 199 -14.16 8.02 13.16
C TYR A 199 -15.46 7.27 12.96
N GLN A 200 -16.11 6.81 14.02
CA GLN A 200 -17.37 6.07 13.92
C GLN A 200 -18.47 6.84 13.16
N HIS A 201 -18.45 8.15 13.15
CA HIS A 201 -19.41 9.01 12.47
C HIS A 201 -19.14 9.21 10.98
N TYR A 202 -17.93 8.81 10.52
CA TYR A 202 -17.48 9.02 9.14
C TYR A 202 -17.12 7.74 8.39
N VAL A 203 -17.32 6.58 9.00
CA VAL A 203 -16.93 5.27 8.43
C VAL A 203 -17.56 4.97 7.08
N LEU A 204 -18.73 5.55 6.78
CA LEU A 204 -19.45 5.37 5.51
C LEU A 204 -19.08 6.39 4.42
N LEU A 205 -18.20 7.37 4.71
CA LEU A 205 -17.72 8.28 3.67
C LEU A 205 -17.07 7.48 2.54
N GLN A 206 -17.52 7.69 1.32
CA GLN A 206 -17.01 7.03 0.12
C GLN A 206 -16.10 7.97 -0.70
N GLY A 207 -15.19 7.35 -1.46
CA GLY A 207 -14.23 8.06 -2.30
C GLY A 207 -13.03 8.54 -1.51
N ARG A 208 -11.86 8.02 -1.83
CA ARG A 208 -10.60 8.25 -1.08
C ARG A 208 -10.25 9.72 -0.88
N HIS A 209 -10.63 10.59 -1.81
CA HIS A 209 -10.39 12.03 -1.73
C HIS A 209 -11.20 12.72 -0.61
N THR A 210 -12.38 12.18 -0.23
CA THR A 210 -13.28 12.80 0.76
C THR A 210 -12.78 12.60 2.19
N TYR A 211 -12.11 11.49 2.47
CA TYR A 211 -11.63 11.12 3.81
C TYR A 211 -10.11 11.00 3.93
N LYS A 212 -9.36 11.50 2.95
CA LYS A 212 -7.90 11.43 2.96
C LYS A 212 -7.29 11.95 4.26
N SER A 213 -7.77 13.09 4.76
CA SER A 213 -7.30 13.70 6.02
C SER A 213 -7.61 12.85 7.26
N LEU A 214 -8.69 12.05 7.24
CA LEU A 214 -8.98 11.09 8.30
C LEU A 214 -8.06 9.87 8.20
N LEU A 215 -7.91 9.32 7.01
CA LEU A 215 -7.12 8.11 6.81
C LEU A 215 -5.64 8.35 7.18
N PHE A 216 -5.02 9.39 6.61
CA PHE A 216 -3.61 9.70 6.85
C PHE A 216 -3.36 10.50 8.14
N GLY A 217 -4.34 11.24 8.66
CA GLY A 217 -4.12 12.15 9.79
C GLY A 217 -3.12 13.27 9.46
N GLY A 218 -2.47 13.80 10.49
CA GLY A 218 -1.47 14.87 10.34
C GLY A 218 -2.08 16.28 10.19
N GLU A 219 -3.39 16.37 9.99
CA GLU A 219 -4.16 17.60 9.88
C GLU A 219 -5.22 17.70 11.00
N ARG A 220 -5.71 18.92 11.29
CA ARG A 220 -6.83 19.17 12.22
C ARG A 220 -6.66 18.49 13.60
N ARG A 221 -5.44 18.44 14.12
CA ARG A 221 -5.06 17.79 15.39
C ARG A 221 -5.16 16.26 15.39
N ILE A 222 -5.50 15.61 14.27
CA ILE A 222 -5.49 14.16 14.17
C ILE A 222 -4.04 13.70 14.02
N PRO A 223 -3.51 12.83 14.88
CA PRO A 223 -2.15 12.34 14.75
C PRO A 223 -1.89 11.62 13.43
N PRO A 224 -0.65 11.65 12.88
CA PRO A 224 -0.33 10.97 11.64
C PRO A 224 -0.69 9.48 11.66
N LEU A 225 -1.24 8.99 10.55
CA LEU A 225 -1.62 7.59 10.30
C LEU A 225 -2.66 7.04 11.30
N THR A 226 -3.51 7.91 11.89
CA THR A 226 -4.53 7.47 12.86
C THR A 226 -5.52 6.50 12.22
N GLY A 227 -5.96 6.72 10.97
CA GLY A 227 -6.86 5.78 10.27
C GLY A 227 -6.22 4.42 10.05
N TYR A 228 -4.94 4.38 9.71
CA TYR A 228 -4.14 3.16 9.56
C TYR A 228 -4.03 2.38 10.88
N LYS A 229 -3.66 3.07 11.96
CA LYS A 229 -3.54 2.50 13.31
C LYS A 229 -4.88 1.96 13.81
N LEU A 230 -5.96 2.69 13.59
CA LEU A 230 -7.33 2.24 13.90
C LEU A 230 -7.68 0.98 13.13
N GLY A 231 -7.45 0.96 11.82
CA GLY A 231 -7.71 -0.21 10.99
C GLY A 231 -6.99 -1.46 11.50
N TYR A 232 -5.71 -1.31 11.85
CA TYR A 232 -4.93 -2.40 12.42
C TYR A 232 -5.46 -2.86 13.79
N ASP A 233 -5.79 -1.93 14.70
CA ASP A 233 -6.32 -2.30 16.03
C ASP A 233 -7.72 -2.93 15.95
N ILE A 234 -8.57 -2.48 15.01
CA ILE A 234 -9.88 -3.09 14.71
C ILE A 234 -9.69 -4.55 14.25
N VAL A 235 -8.85 -4.77 13.25
CA VAL A 235 -8.57 -6.12 12.71
C VAL A 235 -7.99 -7.02 13.80
N ARG A 236 -6.97 -6.56 14.52
CA ARG A 236 -6.36 -7.29 15.63
C ARG A 236 -7.38 -7.65 16.71
N THR A 237 -8.25 -6.71 17.09
CA THR A 237 -9.31 -6.93 18.06
C THR A 237 -10.30 -7.98 17.57
N HIS A 238 -10.75 -7.88 16.32
CA HIS A 238 -11.64 -8.87 15.72
C HIS A 238 -11.05 -10.29 15.77
N LEU A 239 -9.81 -10.42 15.34
CA LEU A 239 -9.14 -11.73 15.25
C LEU A 239 -8.80 -12.31 16.61
N SER A 240 -8.53 -11.48 17.64
CA SER A 240 -8.29 -11.94 19.01
C SER A 240 -9.51 -12.53 19.71
N HIS A 241 -10.73 -12.25 19.22
CA HIS A 241 -11.97 -12.79 19.76
C HIS A 241 -12.44 -14.08 19.06
N LYS A 242 -11.66 -14.60 18.12
CA LYS A 242 -12.00 -15.83 17.38
C LYS A 242 -11.42 -17.05 18.05
N GLU A 243 -12.24 -18.09 18.21
CA GLU A 243 -11.81 -19.41 18.73
C GLU A 243 -10.86 -20.13 17.76
N ALA A 244 -11.04 -19.92 16.46
CA ALA A 244 -10.19 -20.48 15.41
C ALA A 244 -9.69 -19.39 14.46
N PRO A 245 -8.43 -19.50 13.96
CA PRO A 245 -7.90 -18.56 12.99
C PRO A 245 -8.67 -18.63 11.67
N GLU A 246 -9.08 -17.49 11.14
CA GLU A 246 -9.67 -17.40 9.82
C GLU A 246 -8.57 -17.41 8.75
N ASP A 247 -8.85 -18.04 7.61
CA ASP A 247 -7.89 -18.05 6.50
C ASP A 247 -7.89 -16.70 5.75
N SER A 248 -6.80 -16.44 5.02
CA SER A 248 -6.58 -15.17 4.33
C SER A 248 -7.66 -14.86 3.28
N LEU A 249 -8.14 -15.87 2.56
CA LEU A 249 -9.16 -15.69 1.52
C LEU A 249 -10.52 -15.31 2.13
N THR A 250 -10.90 -15.94 3.23
CA THR A 250 -12.10 -15.60 3.99
C THR A 250 -12.04 -14.15 4.46
N LEU A 251 -10.92 -13.71 5.04
CA LEU A 251 -10.74 -12.33 5.50
C LEU A 251 -10.81 -11.32 4.35
N LEU A 252 -10.24 -11.65 3.18
CA LEU A 252 -10.30 -10.80 1.98
C LEU A 252 -11.72 -10.55 1.46
N LYS A 253 -12.63 -11.49 1.66
CA LYS A 253 -14.03 -11.40 1.17
C LYS A 253 -14.98 -10.77 2.17
N LYS A 254 -14.59 -10.68 3.43
CA LYS A 254 -15.44 -10.26 4.53
C LYS A 254 -15.83 -8.79 4.42
N ALA A 255 -17.11 -8.47 4.68
CA ALA A 255 -17.57 -7.09 4.73
C ALA A 255 -16.88 -6.31 5.86
N PRO A 256 -16.50 -5.04 5.68
CA PRO A 256 -15.71 -4.29 6.65
C PRO A 256 -16.42 -4.12 8.00
N GLU A 257 -17.75 -4.03 8.01
CA GLU A 257 -18.55 -3.89 9.21
C GLU A 257 -18.43 -5.11 10.14
N THR A 258 -18.15 -6.28 9.58
CA THR A 258 -17.98 -7.51 10.37
C THR A 258 -16.75 -7.50 11.28
N PHE A 259 -15.80 -6.61 11.01
CA PHE A 259 -14.62 -6.41 11.86
C PHE A 259 -14.90 -5.52 13.08
N LEU A 260 -16.03 -4.81 13.11
CA LEU A 260 -16.42 -3.95 14.22
C LEU A 260 -16.89 -4.78 15.42
N THR A 261 -15.94 -5.23 16.23
CA THR A 261 -16.18 -6.07 17.41
C THR A 261 -15.65 -5.40 18.69
N GLY A 262 -16.08 -5.87 19.84
CA GLY A 262 -15.64 -5.34 21.13
C GLY A 262 -15.88 -3.84 21.26
N PRO A 263 -14.87 -3.03 21.58
CA PRO A 263 -15.00 -1.58 21.77
C PRO A 263 -15.27 -0.80 20.47
N TYR A 264 -15.19 -1.45 19.32
CA TYR A 264 -15.44 -0.87 18.01
C TYR A 264 -16.86 -1.08 17.49
N LYS A 265 -17.72 -1.79 18.23
CA LYS A 265 -19.14 -1.94 17.88
C LYS A 265 -19.83 -0.58 17.81
N THR A 266 -20.60 -0.37 16.75
CA THR A 266 -21.47 0.80 16.58
C THR A 266 -22.91 0.34 16.59
N ASN A 267 -23.78 1.10 17.24
CA ASN A 267 -25.23 0.80 17.30
C ASN A 267 -25.96 1.23 16.02
N GLU A 268 -25.28 1.89 15.07
CA GLU A 268 -25.88 2.53 13.89
C GLU A 268 -26.06 1.60 12.69
N TYR A 269 -25.54 0.36 12.72
CA TYR A 269 -25.61 -0.58 11.58
C TYR A 269 -26.71 -1.64 11.70
N HIS A 270 -27.69 -1.45 12.57
CA HIS A 270 -28.79 -2.41 12.79
C HIS A 270 -30.16 -1.90 12.31
N ASN A 271 -30.18 -0.92 11.39
CA ASN A 271 -31.44 -0.49 10.74
C ASN A 271 -31.39 -0.74 9.25
#